data_44211c82c5287e4f776f55b1c3f72aa7
#
_entry.id   44211c82c5287e4f776f55b1c3f72aa7
#
_cell.length_a   1.000
_cell.length_b   1.000
_cell.length_c   1.000
_cell.angle_alpha   90.00
_cell.angle_beta   90.00
_cell.angle_gamma   90.00
#
_symmetry.space_group_name_H-M   'P 1'
#
loop_
_entity.id
_entity.type
_entity.pdbx_description
1 polymer ?
#
loop_
_entity_poly.entity_id
_entity_poly.type
_entity_poly.pdbx_seq_one_letter_code
_entity_poly.pdbx_strand_id
1 'polypeptide(L)'
;GIAVGKEITKKGYQVFFQAANTLAYSDEELVELAEEMNQINPVAVSVVDTFGAMYQEDLERIVHVLNEKLNPQIRLGFHSHNNQQLSFALTMHFVELLQRTDRGCIVDASLCGMGRGAGNATTELVANYLNLKQHCNYDMNQIMDAIDMYMQYFQENYTWGYSTPYFIAG
;
A
#
# COMPACT_ATOMS: atom_id res chain seq x y z
N GLY A 1 -0.94 -12.56 -13.59
CA GLY A 1 0.07 -11.97 -12.67
C GLY A 1 1.27 -12.89 -12.49
N ILE A 2 1.10 -14.10 -12.00
CA ILE A 2 2.17 -15.02 -11.59
C ILE A 2 3.12 -15.39 -12.75
N ALA A 3 2.60 -15.79 -13.92
CA ALA A 3 3.42 -16.13 -15.09
C ALA A 3 4.28 -14.93 -15.54
N VAL A 4 3.73 -13.73 -15.53
CA VAL A 4 4.45 -12.50 -15.87
C VAL A 4 5.54 -12.21 -14.83
N GLY A 5 5.23 -12.35 -13.53
CA GLY A 5 6.22 -12.19 -12.46
C GLY A 5 7.42 -13.13 -12.63
N LYS A 6 7.18 -14.41 -12.92
CA LYS A 6 8.24 -15.40 -13.21
C LYS A 6 9.12 -14.99 -14.40
N GLU A 7 8.51 -14.50 -15.48
CA GLU A 7 9.27 -14.04 -16.66
C GLU A 7 10.08 -12.77 -16.40
N ILE A 8 9.53 -11.82 -15.62
CA ILE A 8 10.25 -10.60 -15.24
C ILE A 8 11.47 -10.94 -14.37
N THR A 9 11.29 -11.83 -13.38
CA THR A 9 12.38 -12.30 -12.52
C THR A 9 13.49 -13.00 -13.32
N LYS A 10 13.12 -13.87 -14.28
CA LYS A 10 14.10 -14.51 -15.19
C LYS A 10 14.94 -13.52 -15.99
N LYS A 11 14.39 -12.34 -16.30
CA LYS A 11 15.10 -11.25 -16.98
C LYS A 11 15.98 -10.42 -16.05
N GLY A 12 16.06 -10.75 -14.77
CA GLY A 12 16.89 -10.06 -13.77
C GLY A 12 16.26 -8.81 -13.16
N TYR A 13 14.97 -8.56 -13.37
CA TYR A 13 14.26 -7.44 -12.72
C TYR A 13 13.72 -7.85 -11.35
N GLN A 14 13.67 -6.87 -10.47
CA GLN A 14 12.98 -7.00 -9.18
C GLN A 14 11.47 -6.87 -9.36
N VAL A 15 10.71 -7.76 -8.71
CA VAL A 15 9.25 -7.77 -8.78
C VAL A 15 8.67 -7.28 -7.46
N PHE A 16 7.78 -6.30 -7.53
CA PHE A 16 6.86 -5.93 -6.46
C PHE A 16 5.47 -6.40 -6.90
N PHE A 17 4.85 -7.26 -6.12
CA PHE A 17 3.57 -7.85 -6.46
C PHE A 17 2.45 -7.16 -5.68
N GLN A 18 1.44 -6.67 -6.39
CA GLN A 18 0.25 -6.05 -5.79
C GLN A 18 -0.96 -6.94 -6.06
N ALA A 19 -1.52 -7.54 -5.00
CA ALA A 19 -2.70 -8.38 -5.06
C ALA A 19 -3.96 -7.50 -5.07
N ALA A 20 -4.49 -7.22 -6.27
CA ALA A 20 -5.68 -6.38 -6.41
C ALA A 20 -6.87 -6.96 -5.63
N ASN A 21 -7.64 -6.08 -4.98
CA ASN A 21 -8.82 -6.42 -4.19
C ASN A 21 -8.57 -7.51 -3.13
N THR A 22 -7.50 -7.33 -2.36
CA THR A 22 -7.09 -8.32 -1.34
C THR A 22 -8.17 -8.53 -0.27
N LEU A 23 -9.04 -7.54 -0.06
CA LEU A 23 -10.19 -7.64 0.85
C LEU A 23 -11.12 -8.81 0.52
N ALA A 24 -11.29 -9.14 -0.77
CA ALA A 24 -12.18 -10.22 -1.21
C ALA A 24 -11.61 -11.62 -1.04
N TYR A 25 -10.33 -11.76 -0.67
CA TYR A 25 -9.68 -13.06 -0.54
C TYR A 25 -10.07 -13.74 0.78
N SER A 26 -10.42 -15.02 0.68
CA SER A 26 -10.51 -15.90 1.87
C SER A 26 -9.12 -16.17 2.44
N ASP A 27 -9.06 -16.72 3.65
CA ASP A 27 -7.78 -17.10 4.26
C ASP A 27 -7.06 -18.20 3.45
N GLU A 28 -7.82 -19.13 2.85
CA GLU A 28 -7.29 -20.16 1.97
C GLU A 28 -6.67 -19.54 0.70
N GLU A 29 -7.34 -18.58 0.06
CA GLU A 29 -6.83 -17.87 -1.12
C GLU A 29 -5.60 -17.03 -0.79
N LEU A 30 -5.52 -16.45 0.40
CA LEU A 30 -4.32 -15.75 0.89
C LEU A 30 -3.14 -16.71 1.09
N VAL A 31 -3.40 -17.92 1.59
CA VAL A 31 -2.37 -18.97 1.73
C VAL A 31 -1.88 -19.40 0.35
N GLU A 32 -2.78 -19.67 -0.59
CA GLU A 32 -2.42 -20.04 -1.98
C GLU A 32 -1.59 -18.93 -2.64
N LEU A 33 -1.99 -17.65 -2.46
CA LEU A 33 -1.22 -16.51 -2.93
C LEU A 33 0.19 -16.50 -2.33
N ALA A 34 0.33 -16.71 -1.03
CA ALA A 34 1.62 -16.73 -0.36
C ALA A 34 2.52 -17.86 -0.89
N GLU A 35 1.98 -19.06 -1.11
CA GLU A 35 2.71 -20.19 -1.67
C GLU A 35 3.24 -19.88 -3.08
N GLU A 36 2.42 -19.29 -3.92
CA GLU A 36 2.83 -18.85 -5.27
C GLU A 36 3.91 -17.76 -5.21
N MET A 37 3.77 -16.79 -4.30
CA MET A 37 4.76 -15.72 -4.12
C MET A 37 6.08 -16.28 -3.58
N ASN A 38 6.05 -17.27 -2.72
CA ASN A 38 7.26 -17.94 -2.23
C ASN A 38 8.06 -18.60 -3.36
N GLN A 39 7.40 -19.07 -4.43
CA GLN A 39 8.08 -19.60 -5.62
C GLN A 39 8.70 -18.53 -6.50
N ILE A 40 8.06 -17.36 -6.61
CA ILE A 40 8.56 -16.24 -7.41
C ILE A 40 9.65 -15.47 -6.65
N ASN A 41 9.54 -15.44 -5.32
CA ASN A 41 10.40 -14.70 -4.41
C ASN A 41 10.51 -13.20 -4.77
N PRO A 42 9.37 -12.47 -4.85
CA PRO A 42 9.39 -11.04 -5.15
C PRO A 42 10.05 -10.25 -4.01
N VAL A 43 10.39 -8.98 -4.26
CA VAL A 43 10.88 -8.06 -3.22
C VAL A 43 9.81 -7.81 -2.16
N ALA A 44 8.55 -7.69 -2.60
CA ALA A 44 7.41 -7.47 -1.73
C ALA A 44 6.11 -8.00 -2.34
N VAL A 45 5.17 -8.32 -1.45
CA VAL A 45 3.76 -8.57 -1.75
C VAL A 45 2.95 -7.50 -1.01
N SER A 46 2.15 -6.72 -1.74
CA SER A 46 1.32 -5.67 -1.14
C SER A 46 -0.13 -6.12 -0.98
N VAL A 47 -0.67 -5.87 0.21
CA VAL A 47 -2.10 -5.83 0.47
C VAL A 47 -2.66 -4.59 -0.23
N VAL A 48 -3.71 -4.76 -1.02
CA VAL A 48 -4.29 -3.66 -1.82
C VAL A 48 -5.75 -3.46 -1.46
N ASP A 49 -6.06 -2.33 -0.84
CA ASP A 49 -7.42 -1.85 -0.64
C ASP A 49 -7.88 -1.11 -1.91
N THR A 50 -8.24 -1.89 -2.93
CA THR A 50 -8.54 -1.38 -4.28
C THR A 50 -9.70 -0.39 -4.33
N PHE A 51 -10.65 -0.53 -3.42
CA PHE A 51 -11.88 0.27 -3.40
C PHE A 51 -11.95 1.22 -2.20
N GLY A 52 -10.93 1.26 -1.35
CA GLY A 52 -10.94 2.07 -0.13
C GLY A 52 -12.05 1.67 0.84
N ALA A 53 -12.35 0.37 0.90
CA ALA A 53 -13.46 -0.21 1.66
C ALA A 53 -13.01 -1.04 2.88
N MET A 54 -11.68 -1.20 3.05
CA MET A 54 -11.08 -1.99 4.13
C MET A 54 -11.19 -1.27 5.46
N TYR A 55 -11.46 -2.04 6.52
CA TYR A 55 -11.37 -1.62 7.92
C TYR A 55 -10.16 -2.26 8.61
N GLN A 56 -9.94 -1.87 9.86
CA GLN A 56 -8.77 -2.29 10.63
C GLN A 56 -8.70 -3.82 10.79
N GLU A 57 -9.81 -4.46 11.12
CA GLU A 57 -9.90 -5.91 11.31
C GLU A 57 -9.62 -6.69 10.03
N ASP A 58 -10.01 -6.17 8.87
CA ASP A 58 -9.71 -6.77 7.58
C ASP A 58 -8.20 -6.75 7.32
N LEU A 59 -7.59 -5.59 7.54
CA LEU A 59 -6.14 -5.41 7.39
C LEU A 59 -5.36 -6.33 8.33
N GLU A 60 -5.75 -6.41 9.60
CA GLU A 60 -5.13 -7.29 10.60
C GLU A 60 -5.19 -8.76 10.17
N ARG A 61 -6.36 -9.24 9.74
CA ARG A 61 -6.56 -10.61 9.25
C ARG A 61 -5.61 -10.93 8.09
N ILE A 62 -5.63 -10.08 7.06
CA ILE A 62 -4.84 -10.30 5.83
C ILE A 62 -3.34 -10.25 6.14
N VAL A 63 -2.90 -9.25 6.89
CA VAL A 63 -1.49 -9.11 7.29
C VAL A 63 -1.03 -10.30 8.11
N HIS A 64 -1.86 -10.79 9.05
CA HIS A 64 -1.54 -11.96 9.86
C HIS A 64 -1.29 -13.20 8.99
N VAL A 65 -2.23 -13.54 8.09
CA VAL A 65 -2.09 -14.71 7.22
C VAL A 65 -0.85 -14.60 6.32
N LEU A 66 -0.67 -13.46 5.65
CA LEU A 66 0.47 -13.27 4.76
C LEU A 66 1.81 -13.25 5.52
N ASN A 67 1.85 -12.65 6.72
CA ASN A 67 3.05 -12.63 7.53
C ASN A 67 3.48 -14.03 8.00
N GLU A 68 2.53 -14.92 8.27
CA GLU A 68 2.83 -16.29 8.65
C GLU A 68 3.27 -17.18 7.48
N LYS A 69 2.72 -16.95 6.29
CA LYS A 69 2.86 -17.86 5.15
C LYS A 69 3.94 -17.46 4.14
N LEU A 70 4.24 -16.16 4.02
CA LEU A 70 5.31 -15.70 3.14
C LEU A 70 6.69 -16.00 3.74
N ASN A 71 7.64 -16.34 2.86
CA ASN A 71 9.05 -16.46 3.23
C ASN A 71 9.53 -15.17 3.93
N PRO A 72 10.40 -15.27 4.96
CA PRO A 72 10.80 -14.10 5.78
C PRO A 72 11.46 -12.96 5.00
N GLN A 73 12.13 -13.24 3.90
CA GLN A 73 12.80 -12.25 3.06
C GLN A 73 11.85 -11.43 2.19
N ILE A 74 10.62 -11.91 1.95
CA ILE A 74 9.61 -11.18 1.19
C ILE A 74 9.00 -10.12 2.10
N ARG A 75 9.09 -8.85 1.71
CA ARG A 75 8.48 -7.75 2.45
C ARG A 75 6.97 -7.73 2.28
N LEU A 76 6.27 -7.18 3.25
CA LEU A 76 4.85 -6.83 3.08
C LEU A 76 4.70 -5.36 2.72
N GLY A 77 3.82 -5.10 1.76
CA GLY A 77 3.43 -3.76 1.35
C GLY A 77 1.97 -3.47 1.66
N PHE A 78 1.62 -2.19 1.70
CA PHE A 78 0.23 -1.73 1.78
C PHE A 78 -0.03 -0.60 0.80
N HIS A 79 -1.06 -0.78 -0.03
CA HIS A 79 -1.55 0.20 -0.98
C HIS A 79 -3.04 0.42 -0.73
N SER A 80 -3.43 1.62 -0.29
CA SER A 80 -4.81 1.90 0.07
C SER A 80 -5.38 3.09 -0.68
N HIS A 81 -6.64 2.92 -1.13
CA HIS A 81 -7.47 4.02 -1.60
C HIS A 81 -8.23 4.67 -0.44
N ASN A 82 -8.68 5.92 -0.64
CA ASN A 82 -9.20 6.77 0.43
C ASN A 82 -10.71 7.00 0.37
N ASN A 83 -11.47 6.06 -0.19
CA ASN A 83 -12.92 6.22 -0.41
C ASN A 83 -13.69 6.43 0.90
N GLN A 84 -13.28 5.77 1.98
CA GLN A 84 -13.85 5.93 3.33
C GLN A 84 -13.02 6.85 4.24
N GLN A 85 -12.05 7.59 3.70
CA GLN A 85 -11.15 8.48 4.45
C GLN A 85 -10.26 7.74 5.48
N LEU A 86 -10.03 6.44 5.30
CA LEU A 86 -9.27 5.62 6.23
C LEU A 86 -7.85 5.31 5.76
N SER A 87 -7.46 5.66 4.53
CA SER A 87 -6.18 5.24 3.95
C SER A 87 -4.98 5.61 4.81
N PHE A 88 -4.91 6.84 5.35
CA PHE A 88 -3.81 7.25 6.22
C PHE A 88 -3.82 6.49 7.56
N ALA A 89 -4.98 6.34 8.19
CA ALA A 89 -5.12 5.63 9.46
C ALA A 89 -4.73 4.15 9.31
N LEU A 90 -5.20 3.49 8.25
CA LEU A 90 -4.85 2.10 7.97
C LEU A 90 -3.36 1.94 7.60
N THR A 91 -2.77 2.92 6.91
CA THR A 91 -1.33 2.92 6.61
C THR A 91 -0.49 3.01 7.89
N MET A 92 -0.86 3.88 8.83
CA MET A 92 -0.19 3.94 10.14
C MET A 92 -0.34 2.61 10.88
N HIS A 93 -1.55 2.06 10.93
CA HIS A 93 -1.84 0.80 11.60
C HIS A 93 -1.04 -0.38 10.98
N PHE A 94 -0.97 -0.44 9.66
CA PHE A 94 -0.14 -1.43 8.95
C PHE A 94 1.33 -1.37 9.38
N VAL A 95 1.91 -0.17 9.45
CA VAL A 95 3.28 0.01 9.93
C VAL A 95 3.43 -0.48 11.36
N GLU A 96 2.48 -0.15 12.26
CA GLU A 96 2.50 -0.58 13.66
C GLU A 96 2.35 -2.10 13.82
N LEU A 97 1.57 -2.76 12.98
CA LEU A 97 1.45 -4.23 12.95
C LEU A 97 2.79 -4.87 12.61
N LEU A 98 3.46 -4.37 11.57
CA LEU A 98 4.73 -4.95 11.12
C LEU A 98 5.91 -4.63 12.04
N GLN A 99 5.88 -3.54 12.80
CA GLN A 99 6.89 -3.27 13.83
C GLN A 99 6.97 -4.35 14.92
N ARG A 100 5.90 -5.11 15.12
CA ARG A 100 5.86 -6.23 16.07
C ARG A 100 6.43 -7.51 15.48
N THR A 101 6.96 -7.43 14.27
CA THR A 101 7.54 -8.54 13.52
C THR A 101 8.93 -8.14 13.01
N ASP A 102 9.71 -9.11 12.54
CA ASP A 102 11.00 -8.86 11.87
C ASP A 102 10.86 -8.62 10.36
N ARG A 103 9.62 -8.51 9.85
CA ARG A 103 9.35 -8.38 8.42
C ARG A 103 9.52 -6.95 7.94
N GLY A 104 10.22 -6.78 6.81
CA GLY A 104 10.34 -5.49 6.16
C GLY A 104 8.99 -4.94 5.68
N CYS A 105 8.78 -3.64 5.87
CA CYS A 105 7.55 -2.90 5.57
C CYS A 105 7.74 -2.00 4.35
N ILE A 106 6.71 -1.94 3.48
CA ILE A 106 6.61 -0.99 2.37
C ILE A 106 5.24 -0.33 2.42
N VAL A 107 5.17 0.97 2.26
CA VAL A 107 3.90 1.71 2.15
C VAL A 107 3.86 2.52 0.86
N ASP A 108 2.75 2.44 0.15
CA ASP A 108 2.51 3.21 -1.05
C ASP A 108 1.73 4.47 -0.71
N ALA A 109 2.17 5.60 -1.25
CA ALA A 109 1.51 6.89 -1.08
C ALA A 109 1.74 7.76 -2.31
N SER A 110 0.93 8.81 -2.46
CA SER A 110 1.07 9.80 -3.52
C SER A 110 1.04 11.22 -2.97
N LEU A 111 1.74 12.15 -3.63
CA LEU A 111 1.71 13.55 -3.25
C LEU A 111 0.27 14.08 -3.28
N CYS A 112 -0.13 14.80 -2.24
CA CYS A 112 -1.49 15.30 -2.03
C CYS A 112 -2.58 14.22 -2.11
N GLY A 113 -2.22 12.95 -1.91
CA GLY A 113 -3.14 11.81 -2.06
C GLY A 113 -3.67 11.63 -3.49
N MET A 114 -2.97 12.15 -4.52
CA MET A 114 -3.42 12.07 -5.90
C MET A 114 -3.64 10.62 -6.33
N GLY A 115 -4.81 10.34 -6.90
CA GLY A 115 -5.16 9.02 -7.40
C GLY A 115 -6.58 8.94 -7.94
N ARG A 116 -6.96 7.77 -8.41
CA ARG A 116 -8.33 7.53 -8.90
C ARG A 116 -9.36 7.75 -7.79
N GLY A 117 -10.45 8.40 -8.13
CA GLY A 117 -11.59 8.58 -7.21
C GLY A 117 -11.22 9.40 -5.99
N ALA A 118 -11.34 8.82 -4.82
CA ALA A 118 -11.01 9.48 -3.56
C ALA A 118 -9.49 9.60 -3.29
N GLY A 119 -8.66 9.07 -4.18
CA GLY A 119 -7.21 9.12 -4.08
C GLY A 119 -6.60 8.02 -3.23
N ASN A 120 -5.35 8.20 -2.85
CA ASN A 120 -4.51 7.26 -2.11
C ASN A 120 -4.14 7.80 -0.72
N ALA A 121 -3.33 7.05 0.01
CA ALA A 121 -2.63 7.58 1.18
C ALA A 121 -1.73 8.78 0.77
N THR A 122 -1.71 9.79 1.61
CA THR A 122 -1.04 11.07 1.32
C THR A 122 0.42 11.03 1.73
N THR A 123 1.35 11.19 0.77
CA THR A 123 2.80 11.04 0.99
C THR A 123 3.32 11.94 2.11
N GLU A 124 2.97 13.21 2.12
CA GLU A 124 3.45 14.17 3.12
C GLU A 124 2.99 13.81 4.54
N LEU A 125 1.78 13.25 4.69
CA LEU A 125 1.29 12.78 5.99
C LEU A 125 2.01 11.49 6.41
N VAL A 126 2.16 10.55 5.49
CA VAL A 126 2.86 9.27 5.76
C VAL A 126 4.32 9.52 6.09
N ALA A 127 5.04 10.33 5.31
CA ALA A 127 6.44 10.66 5.57
C ALA A 127 6.63 11.36 6.92
N ASN A 128 5.75 12.31 7.26
CA ASN A 128 5.77 12.98 8.56
C ASN A 128 5.54 12.00 9.72
N TYR A 129 4.55 11.09 9.60
CA TYR A 129 4.31 10.03 10.58
C TYR A 129 5.56 9.14 10.76
N LEU A 130 6.16 8.69 9.65
CA LEU A 130 7.34 7.83 9.67
C LEU A 130 8.54 8.55 10.31
N ASN A 131 8.73 9.85 10.05
CA ASN A 131 9.77 10.62 10.72
C ASN A 131 9.54 10.73 12.24
N LEU A 132 8.32 11.03 12.66
CA LEU A 132 8.00 11.28 14.07
C LEU A 132 7.89 10.01 14.91
N LYS A 133 7.41 8.91 14.32
CA LYS A 133 7.10 7.68 15.05
C LYS A 133 8.02 6.52 14.75
N GLN A 134 8.66 6.52 13.57
CA GLN A 134 9.51 5.44 13.09
C GLN A 134 10.98 5.85 12.98
N HIS A 135 11.31 7.09 13.39
CA HIS A 135 12.67 7.63 13.32
C HIS A 135 13.29 7.59 11.91
N CYS A 136 12.44 7.66 10.88
CA CYS A 136 12.88 7.86 9.50
C CYS A 136 13.40 9.29 9.33
N ASN A 137 14.06 9.56 8.21
CA ASN A 137 14.63 10.87 7.91
C ASN A 137 14.26 11.32 6.49
N TYR A 138 12.96 11.36 6.20
CA TYR A 138 12.47 11.93 4.94
C TYR A 138 12.59 13.46 5.01
N ASP A 139 13.11 14.05 3.95
CA ASP A 139 13.23 15.51 3.85
C ASP A 139 11.86 16.12 3.53
N MET A 140 11.20 16.63 4.55
CA MET A 140 9.87 17.24 4.40
C MET A 140 9.90 18.51 3.56
N ASN A 141 11.01 19.27 3.55
CA ASN A 141 11.12 20.46 2.70
C ASN A 141 11.14 20.07 1.23
N GLN A 142 11.92 19.06 0.85
CA GLN A 142 11.91 18.55 -0.53
C GLN A 142 10.55 18.00 -0.96
N ILE A 143 9.82 17.35 -0.06
CA ILE A 143 8.44 16.90 -0.34
C ILE A 143 7.54 18.11 -0.59
N MET A 144 7.60 19.14 0.25
CA MET A 144 6.78 20.35 0.10
C MET A 144 7.16 21.14 -1.16
N ASP A 145 8.46 21.25 -1.48
CA ASP A 145 8.93 21.87 -2.72
C ASP A 145 8.43 21.13 -3.96
N ALA A 146 8.41 19.80 -3.92
CA ALA A 146 7.85 18.99 -5.01
C ALA A 146 6.35 19.19 -5.17
N ILE A 147 5.61 19.34 -4.07
CA ILE A 147 4.17 19.66 -4.10
C ILE A 147 3.95 21.04 -4.73
N ASP A 148 4.65 22.05 -4.26
CA ASP A 148 4.52 23.43 -4.77
C ASP A 148 4.87 23.52 -6.27
N MET A 149 5.94 22.84 -6.68
CA MET A 149 6.45 22.91 -8.06
C MET A 149 5.59 22.12 -9.07
N TYR A 150 5.06 20.96 -8.67
CA TYR A 150 4.47 20.02 -9.62
C TYR A 150 2.98 19.76 -9.41
N MET A 151 2.46 19.84 -8.16
CA MET A 151 1.09 19.41 -7.89
C MET A 151 0.05 20.47 -8.20
N GLN A 152 0.42 21.76 -8.27
CA GLN A 152 -0.52 22.84 -8.57
C GLN A 152 -1.27 22.60 -9.89
N TYR A 153 -0.54 22.26 -10.96
CA TYR A 153 -1.15 21.95 -12.26
C TYR A 153 -2.18 20.82 -12.17
N PHE A 154 -1.86 19.74 -11.42
CA PHE A 154 -2.77 18.63 -11.28
C PHE A 154 -4.00 18.98 -10.44
N GLN A 155 -3.84 19.75 -9.38
CA GLN A 155 -4.96 20.20 -8.53
C GLN A 155 -5.91 21.16 -9.26
N GLU A 156 -5.41 21.97 -10.20
CA GLU A 156 -6.23 22.87 -11.02
C GLU A 156 -6.98 22.17 -12.15
N ASN A 157 -6.43 21.08 -12.67
CA ASN A 157 -6.95 20.44 -13.90
C ASN A 157 -7.59 19.07 -13.67
N TYR A 158 -7.39 18.44 -12.51
CA TYR A 158 -7.92 17.13 -12.17
C TYR A 158 -8.54 17.15 -10.78
N THR A 159 -9.47 16.25 -10.55
CA THR A 159 -10.16 16.13 -9.26
C THR A 159 -9.92 14.75 -8.65
N TRP A 160 -9.59 14.74 -7.38
CA TRP A 160 -9.59 13.55 -6.52
C TRP A 160 -9.92 13.98 -5.09
N GLY A 161 -10.08 13.02 -4.21
CA GLY A 161 -10.47 13.28 -2.83
C GLY A 161 -11.89 12.82 -2.54
N TYR A 162 -12.31 12.96 -1.31
CA TYR A 162 -13.63 12.52 -0.88
C TYR A 162 -14.76 13.19 -1.68
N SER A 163 -15.68 12.35 -2.13
CA SER A 163 -16.99 12.79 -2.61
C SER A 163 -17.99 11.67 -2.42
N THR A 164 -19.29 12.02 -2.34
CA THR A 164 -20.35 11.02 -2.19
C THR A 164 -20.35 9.96 -3.33
N PRO A 165 -20.16 10.31 -4.62
CA PRO A 165 -20.04 9.31 -5.67
C PRO A 165 -18.86 8.34 -5.45
N TYR A 166 -17.71 8.81 -4.99
CA TYR A 166 -16.55 7.96 -4.76
C TYR A 166 -16.72 7.08 -3.51
N PHE A 167 -17.40 7.56 -2.49
CA PHE A 167 -17.79 6.75 -1.34
C PHE A 167 -18.72 5.60 -1.74
N ILE A 168 -19.73 5.86 -2.58
CA ILE A 168 -20.69 4.83 -3.03
C ILE A 168 -20.03 3.79 -3.96
N ALA A 169 -18.97 4.18 -4.69
CA ALA A 169 -18.25 3.32 -5.63
C ALA A 169 -17.15 2.47 -4.99
N GLY A 170 -16.93 2.63 -3.69
CA GLY A 170 -15.95 1.89 -2.89
C GLY A 170 -16.45 0.54 -2.38
#